data_4ff22531fd13608ce7488b302aa6e91c
#
_entry.id   4ff22531fd13608ce7488b302aa6e91c
#
_cell.length_a   1.000
_cell.length_b   1.000
_cell.length_c   1.000
_cell.angle_alpha   90.00
_cell.angle_beta   90.00
_cell.angle_gamma   90.00
#
_symmetry.space_group_name_H-M   'P 1'
#
loop_
_entity.id
_entity.type
_entity.pdbx_description
1 polymer ?
#
loop_
_entity_poly.entity_id
_entity_poly.type
_entity_poly.pdbx_seq_one_letter_code
_entity_poly.pdbx_strand_id
1 'polypeptide(L)'
;MRCRQRFSSTVGCITVLLVVMVGVVSGQAVAPSPLFIATPLTQVGVFTSGIEGPACDVDGNVYAVNYERQGTIGRIRPDGSGEIYVELPQGSVGNGIRFGSQREMYVADYVGHNVFEVQLRSRAITIYSHDDNMNQPNDLAMAPSGVLYASDPNWAEGSGQIWRIGLDGNATRLFGDMGTTNGIEVSPDGRTLYVGESDERVIWAFDIGVDGTVFGKRVFMRFADHGLDGLRSDVDGNLYVTRYGAGTVLKVSPSGRILQEVNVLGARPSNICLGGMDGRTAYVTEVEHRRLVQFRVDRPGLAWQRLRPE
;
A
#
# COMPACT_ATOMS: atom_id res chain seq x y z
N MET A 1 64.95 -52.62 67.34
CA MET A 1 64.43 -53.13 66.06
C MET A 1 63.10 -52.40 65.74
N ARG A 2 63.15 -51.50 64.79
CA ARG A 2 61.94 -50.69 64.38
C ARG A 2 61.65 -51.01 62.94
N CYS A 3 60.43 -51.64 62.73
CA CYS A 3 59.87 -51.93 61.43
C CYS A 3 59.22 -50.66 60.89
N ARG A 4 59.63 -50.23 59.67
CA ARG A 4 59.01 -49.13 58.93
C ARG A 4 58.02 -49.73 57.88
N GLN A 5 56.76 -49.52 58.05
CA GLN A 5 55.77 -49.73 56.99
C GLN A 5 55.77 -48.56 56.03
N ARG A 6 55.84 -48.87 54.71
CA ARG A 6 55.65 -47.90 53.65
C ARG A 6 54.17 -47.98 53.21
N PHE A 7 53.45 -46.86 53.26
CA PHE A 7 52.15 -46.70 52.62
C PHE A 7 52.37 -46.25 51.18
N SER A 8 51.80 -47.00 50.18
CA SER A 8 51.67 -46.64 48.81
C SER A 8 50.31 -45.98 48.60
N SER A 9 50.29 -44.71 48.23
CA SER A 9 49.08 -43.98 47.86
C SER A 9 48.90 -44.02 46.34
N THR A 10 47.90 -44.79 45.88
CA THR A 10 47.44 -44.80 44.48
C THR A 10 46.46 -43.64 44.27
N VAL A 11 46.86 -42.64 43.50
CA VAL A 11 45.98 -41.57 43.07
C VAL A 11 45.24 -42.01 41.83
N GLY A 12 43.98 -42.27 41.97
CA GLY A 12 43.07 -42.57 40.83
C GLY A 12 42.62 -41.24 40.15
N CYS A 13 43.05 -41.12 38.90
CA CYS A 13 42.60 -39.99 38.06
C CYS A 13 41.18 -40.27 37.51
N ILE A 14 40.20 -39.58 37.98
CA ILE A 14 38.82 -39.64 37.46
C ILE A 14 38.74 -38.66 36.28
N THR A 15 38.71 -39.17 35.06
CA THR A 15 38.41 -38.37 33.85
C THR A 15 36.92 -38.17 33.75
N VAL A 16 36.42 -36.98 33.99
CA VAL A 16 35.02 -36.58 33.76
C VAL A 16 34.90 -36.26 32.28
N LEU A 17 34.20 -37.11 31.54
CA LEU A 17 33.84 -36.87 30.14
C LEU A 17 32.63 -35.96 30.11
N LEU A 18 32.80 -34.71 29.73
CA LEU A 18 31.72 -33.73 29.54
C LEU A 18 31.12 -34.01 28.13
N VAL A 19 29.96 -34.67 28.08
CA VAL A 19 29.20 -34.84 26.81
C VAL A 19 28.37 -33.55 26.60
N VAL A 20 28.85 -32.67 25.71
CA VAL A 20 28.07 -31.52 25.23
C VAL A 20 27.05 -32.03 24.21
N MET A 21 25.80 -32.17 24.62
CA MET A 21 24.71 -32.38 23.68
C MET A 21 24.43 -31.07 22.91
N VAL A 22 24.88 -30.97 21.68
CA VAL A 22 24.46 -29.91 20.76
C VAL A 22 23.05 -30.30 20.28
N GLY A 23 22.04 -29.67 20.87
CA GLY A 23 20.67 -29.79 20.39
C GLY A 23 20.55 -29.12 19.02
N VAL A 24 20.39 -29.92 17.96
CA VAL A 24 20.00 -29.42 16.64
C VAL A 24 18.54 -28.97 16.74
N VAL A 25 18.33 -27.67 16.87
CA VAL A 25 17.00 -27.07 16.69
C VAL A 25 16.68 -27.20 15.21
N SER A 26 15.92 -28.22 14.83
CA SER A 26 15.33 -28.34 13.50
C SER A 26 14.27 -27.23 13.37
N GLY A 27 14.65 -26.11 12.76
CA GLY A 27 13.70 -25.10 12.32
C GLY A 27 12.75 -25.77 11.34
N GLN A 28 11.51 -25.99 11.75
CA GLN A 28 10.45 -26.37 10.80
C GLN A 28 10.31 -25.22 9.81
N ALA A 29 10.59 -25.48 8.54
CA ALA A 29 10.31 -24.53 7.48
C ALA A 29 8.79 -24.27 7.50
N VAL A 30 8.41 -23.04 7.84
CA VAL A 30 7.00 -22.62 7.76
C VAL A 30 6.58 -22.75 6.31
N ALA A 31 5.56 -23.56 6.03
CA ALA A 31 5.02 -23.70 4.69
C ALA A 31 4.63 -22.31 4.15
N PRO A 32 4.94 -21.99 2.88
CA PRO A 32 4.59 -20.71 2.31
C PRO A 32 3.07 -20.51 2.39
N SER A 33 2.64 -19.32 2.83
CA SER A 33 1.21 -18.96 2.88
C SER A 33 0.60 -19.11 1.49
N PRO A 34 -0.61 -19.69 1.38
CA PRO A 34 -1.25 -19.87 0.08
C PRO A 34 -1.49 -18.51 -0.59
N LEU A 35 -1.35 -18.47 -1.92
CA LEU A 35 -1.59 -17.26 -2.70
C LEU A 35 -3.10 -16.95 -2.77
N PHE A 36 -3.43 -15.66 -2.76
CA PHE A 36 -4.78 -15.14 -3.02
C PHE A 36 -5.85 -15.59 -2.00
N ILE A 37 -5.42 -15.91 -0.77
CA ILE A 37 -6.31 -16.20 0.35
C ILE A 37 -6.17 -15.10 1.39
N ALA A 38 -7.23 -14.35 1.60
CA ALA A 38 -7.23 -13.21 2.50
C ALA A 38 -7.37 -13.61 3.97
N THR A 39 -6.66 -12.88 4.83
CA THR A 39 -6.74 -12.96 6.28
C THR A 39 -6.76 -11.56 6.88
N PRO A 40 -7.40 -11.33 8.04
CA PRO A 40 -7.26 -10.07 8.74
C PRO A 40 -5.79 -9.81 9.13
N LEU A 41 -5.32 -8.57 8.98
CA LEU A 41 -4.05 -8.12 9.52
C LEU A 41 -4.26 -7.42 10.86
N THR A 42 -5.23 -6.50 10.94
CA THR A 42 -5.55 -5.76 12.16
C THR A 42 -6.88 -6.19 12.76
N GLN A 43 -7.11 -5.81 14.00
CA GLN A 43 -8.41 -5.99 14.65
C GLN A 43 -9.49 -5.12 13.99
N VAL A 44 -10.73 -5.51 14.17
CA VAL A 44 -11.91 -4.73 13.76
C VAL A 44 -11.96 -3.42 14.54
N GLY A 45 -12.23 -2.32 13.85
CA GLY A 45 -12.48 -1.01 14.46
C GLY A 45 -11.23 -0.22 14.84
N VAL A 46 -10.01 -0.64 14.47
CA VAL A 46 -8.80 0.15 14.73
C VAL A 46 -8.67 1.39 13.83
N PHE A 47 -9.46 1.44 12.77
CA PHE A 47 -9.59 2.61 11.90
C PHE A 47 -10.99 3.22 12.02
N THR A 48 -11.18 4.42 11.50
CA THR A 48 -12.52 4.97 11.27
C THR A 48 -13.14 4.39 10.00
N SER A 49 -14.40 4.75 9.71
CA SER A 49 -15.06 4.38 8.44
C SER A 49 -14.46 5.05 7.20
N GLY A 50 -13.53 5.99 7.40
CA GLY A 50 -12.77 6.64 6.33
C GLY A 50 -11.40 6.00 6.10
N ILE A 51 -11.19 4.74 6.50
CA ILE A 51 -9.94 4.03 6.21
C ILE A 51 -9.66 4.00 4.72
N GLU A 52 -8.49 4.52 4.32
CA GLU A 52 -8.06 4.70 2.92
C GLU A 52 -6.54 4.75 2.77
N GLY A 53 -6.10 4.91 1.52
CA GLY A 53 -4.76 5.25 1.12
C GLY A 53 -3.66 4.33 1.64
N PRO A 54 -3.76 3.01 1.52
CA PRO A 54 -2.69 2.15 2.01
C PRO A 54 -1.45 2.32 1.15
N ALA A 55 -0.30 2.47 1.81
CA ALA A 55 1.01 2.50 1.19
C ALA A 55 1.99 1.63 1.98
N CYS A 56 2.90 0.95 1.28
CA CYS A 56 3.80 -0.03 1.88
C CYS A 56 5.24 0.46 1.78
N ASP A 57 6.00 0.37 2.88
CA ASP A 57 7.45 0.58 2.85
C ASP A 57 8.22 -0.72 2.57
N VAL A 58 9.56 -0.61 2.48
CA VAL A 58 10.44 -1.77 2.24
C VAL A 58 10.70 -2.61 3.49
N ASP A 59 10.38 -2.08 4.68
CA ASP A 59 10.55 -2.75 5.97
C ASP A 59 9.32 -3.59 6.35
N GLY A 60 8.31 -3.63 5.46
CA GLY A 60 7.09 -4.41 5.62
C GLY A 60 6.00 -3.72 6.41
N ASN A 61 6.14 -2.43 6.74
CA ASN A 61 5.06 -1.67 7.35
C ASN A 61 4.04 -1.20 6.31
N VAL A 62 2.81 -1.01 6.77
CA VAL A 62 1.71 -0.42 6.00
C VAL A 62 1.31 0.89 6.65
N TYR A 63 1.19 1.92 5.85
CA TYR A 63 0.64 3.21 6.26
C TYR A 63 -0.76 3.34 5.68
N ALA A 64 -1.71 3.83 6.48
CA ALA A 64 -3.08 4.09 6.03
C ALA A 64 -3.68 5.26 6.82
N VAL A 65 -4.57 6.00 6.17
CA VAL A 65 -5.20 7.17 6.79
C VAL A 65 -6.31 6.78 7.77
N ASN A 66 -6.63 7.72 8.66
CA ASN A 66 -7.75 7.65 9.62
C ASN A 66 -7.64 6.49 10.64
N TYR A 67 -6.41 6.19 11.07
CA TYR A 67 -6.11 5.26 12.15
C TYR A 67 -6.57 5.85 13.50
N GLU A 68 -7.34 5.09 14.29
CA GLU A 68 -8.00 5.49 15.53
C GLU A 68 -8.98 6.67 15.38
N ARG A 69 -8.60 7.73 14.70
CA ARG A 69 -9.41 8.94 14.45
C ARG A 69 -9.13 9.56 13.10
N GLN A 70 -10.05 10.39 12.64
CA GLN A 70 -9.89 11.16 11.40
C GLN A 70 -8.70 12.14 11.49
N GLY A 71 -8.04 12.39 10.37
CA GLY A 71 -6.89 13.29 10.27
C GLY A 71 -5.57 12.70 10.76
N THR A 72 -5.49 11.37 10.92
CA THR A 72 -4.25 10.67 11.28
C THR A 72 -3.78 9.75 10.16
N ILE A 73 -2.49 9.43 10.17
CA ILE A 73 -1.92 8.32 9.40
C ILE A 73 -1.37 7.31 10.40
N GLY A 74 -1.86 6.07 10.33
CA GLY A 74 -1.34 4.95 11.09
C GLY A 74 -0.17 4.29 10.40
N ARG A 75 0.79 3.77 11.17
CA ARG A 75 1.80 2.81 10.72
C ARG A 75 1.51 1.47 11.36
N ILE A 76 1.25 0.47 10.54
CA ILE A 76 0.93 -0.89 10.95
C ILE A 76 2.11 -1.79 10.62
N ARG A 77 2.60 -2.52 11.62
CA ARG A 77 3.70 -3.48 11.49
C ARG A 77 3.23 -4.82 10.94
N PRO A 78 4.16 -5.68 10.49
CA PRO A 78 3.80 -7.00 9.95
C PRO A 78 3.01 -7.91 10.92
N ASP A 79 3.12 -7.69 12.22
CA ASP A 79 2.39 -8.41 13.27
C ASP A 79 0.97 -7.87 13.52
N GLY A 80 0.56 -6.82 12.78
CA GLY A 80 -0.72 -6.16 12.92
C GLY A 80 -0.79 -5.12 14.03
N SER A 81 0.28 -4.91 14.81
CA SER A 81 0.36 -3.80 15.78
C SER A 81 0.49 -2.47 15.04
N GLY A 82 -0.15 -1.43 15.56
CA GLY A 82 -0.16 -0.12 14.94
C GLY A 82 0.11 1.02 15.91
N GLU A 83 0.45 2.16 15.36
CA GLU A 83 0.59 3.43 16.08
C GLU A 83 0.15 4.59 15.19
N ILE A 84 -0.29 5.70 15.78
CA ILE A 84 -0.41 6.95 15.03
C ILE A 84 0.99 7.39 14.64
N TYR A 85 1.25 7.40 13.32
CA TYR A 85 2.54 7.77 12.79
C TYR A 85 2.67 9.30 12.69
N VAL A 86 1.65 9.96 12.16
CA VAL A 86 1.58 11.41 12.02
C VAL A 86 0.13 11.89 12.10
N GLU A 87 -0.04 13.09 12.62
CA GLU A 87 -1.31 13.83 12.59
C GLU A 87 -1.24 14.89 11.50
N LEU A 88 -2.23 14.91 10.61
CA LEU A 88 -2.34 15.90 9.55
C LEU A 88 -2.71 17.27 10.13
N PRO A 89 -2.45 18.37 9.42
CA PRO A 89 -2.88 19.70 9.83
C PRO A 89 -4.37 19.74 10.17
N GLN A 90 -4.74 20.60 11.12
CA GLN A 90 -6.12 20.72 11.58
C GLN A 90 -7.08 21.02 10.42
N GLY A 91 -8.13 20.23 10.31
CA GLY A 91 -9.13 20.33 9.25
C GLY A 91 -8.85 19.48 8.02
N SER A 92 -7.63 18.93 7.90
CA SER A 92 -7.27 18.05 6.79
C SER A 92 -7.77 16.63 7.01
N VAL A 93 -8.13 15.96 5.92
CA VAL A 93 -8.50 14.56 5.88
C VAL A 93 -7.68 13.88 4.79
N GLY A 94 -6.70 13.09 5.19
CA GLY A 94 -5.90 12.32 4.26
C GLY A 94 -6.72 11.27 3.53
N ASN A 95 -6.34 10.99 2.28
CA ASN A 95 -6.87 9.91 1.47
C ASN A 95 -5.72 9.11 0.85
N GLY A 96 -5.48 9.14 -0.45
CA GLY A 96 -4.42 8.37 -1.08
C GLY A 96 -3.01 8.71 -0.57
N ILE A 97 -2.19 7.70 -0.33
CA ILE A 97 -0.77 7.85 0.02
C ILE A 97 0.11 7.24 -1.07
N ARG A 98 1.22 7.93 -1.41
CA ARG A 98 2.30 7.40 -2.26
C ARG A 98 3.65 7.72 -1.66
N PHE A 99 4.52 6.71 -1.60
CA PHE A 99 5.93 6.96 -1.33
C PHE A 99 6.61 7.53 -2.58
N GLY A 100 7.33 8.64 -2.43
CA GLY A 100 8.22 9.17 -3.46
C GLY A 100 9.57 8.45 -3.43
N SER A 101 10.06 8.23 -2.22
CA SER A 101 11.27 7.49 -1.93
C SER A 101 11.21 6.86 -0.53
N GLN A 102 12.32 6.35 -0.02
CA GLN A 102 12.43 5.95 1.40
C GLN A 102 12.56 7.15 2.36
N ARG A 103 12.41 8.38 1.90
CA ARG A 103 12.57 9.60 2.70
C ARG A 103 11.27 10.35 2.88
N GLU A 104 10.37 10.30 1.91
CA GLU A 104 9.12 11.04 1.92
C GLU A 104 7.95 10.22 1.38
N MET A 105 6.75 10.59 1.78
CA MET A 105 5.50 10.16 1.20
C MET A 105 4.62 11.36 0.88
N TYR A 106 3.82 11.23 -0.15
CA TYR A 106 2.80 12.20 -0.56
C TYR A 106 1.43 11.73 -0.11
N VAL A 107 0.61 12.67 0.34
CA VAL A 107 -0.74 12.39 0.88
C VAL A 107 -1.73 13.35 0.26
N ALA A 108 -2.74 12.82 -0.41
CA ALA A 108 -3.86 13.61 -0.89
C ALA A 108 -4.70 14.11 0.29
N ASP A 109 -4.99 15.40 0.34
CA ASP A 109 -5.83 16.03 1.35
C ASP A 109 -7.22 16.26 0.77
N TYR A 110 -8.12 15.37 1.11
CA TYR A 110 -9.49 15.29 0.60
C TYR A 110 -10.35 16.54 0.86
N VAL A 111 -10.01 17.34 1.86
CA VAL A 111 -10.77 18.54 2.29
C VAL A 111 -10.04 19.84 2.00
N GLY A 112 -8.70 19.82 2.14
CA GLY A 112 -7.90 21.05 2.07
C GLY A 112 -7.37 21.37 0.69
N HIS A 113 -7.71 20.61 -0.35
CA HIS A 113 -7.27 20.82 -1.75
C HIS A 113 -5.74 20.78 -1.91
N ASN A 114 -5.08 19.98 -1.05
CA ASN A 114 -3.62 19.88 -1.02
C ASN A 114 -3.15 18.49 -1.44
N VAL A 115 -1.88 18.44 -1.80
CA VAL A 115 -1.05 17.22 -1.66
C VAL A 115 0.05 17.57 -0.67
N PHE A 116 0.09 16.87 0.45
CA PHE A 116 1.15 17.01 1.44
C PHE A 116 2.37 16.18 1.08
N GLU A 117 3.55 16.68 1.43
CA GLU A 117 4.77 15.90 1.57
C GLU A 117 5.05 15.66 3.05
N VAL A 118 5.24 14.41 3.43
CA VAL A 118 5.58 13.99 4.79
C VAL A 118 6.96 13.39 4.79
N GLN A 119 7.89 14.02 5.49
CA GLN A 119 9.25 13.52 5.67
C GLN A 119 9.25 12.35 6.66
N LEU A 120 9.66 11.16 6.22
CA LEU A 120 9.49 9.94 7.01
C LEU A 120 10.31 9.93 8.31
N ARG A 121 11.50 10.52 8.33
CA ARG A 121 12.36 10.52 9.51
C ARG A 121 11.92 11.55 10.56
N SER A 122 11.65 12.78 10.15
CA SER A 122 11.27 13.88 11.04
C SER A 122 9.77 13.95 11.31
N ARG A 123 8.97 13.31 10.47
CA ARG A 123 7.49 13.40 10.42
C ARG A 123 6.99 14.83 10.14
N ALA A 124 7.86 15.69 9.62
CA ALA A 124 7.48 17.03 9.20
C ALA A 124 6.55 16.96 7.99
N ILE A 125 5.51 17.79 8.00
CA ILE A 125 4.52 17.90 6.94
C ILE A 125 4.66 19.27 6.29
N THR A 126 4.71 19.29 4.95
CA THR A 126 4.67 20.51 4.15
C THR A 126 3.62 20.38 3.04
N ILE A 127 3.07 21.49 2.58
CA ILE A 127 2.23 21.48 1.37
C ILE A 127 3.18 21.33 0.19
N TYR A 128 3.08 20.22 -0.54
CA TYR A 128 3.81 19.98 -1.77
C TYR A 128 3.12 20.62 -2.96
N SER A 129 1.79 20.52 -3.03
CA SER A 129 0.96 21.13 -4.06
C SER A 129 -0.37 21.60 -3.48
N HIS A 130 -0.91 22.69 -4.04
CA HIS A 130 -2.22 23.22 -3.70
C HIS A 130 -2.83 23.89 -4.92
N ASP A 131 -4.13 23.71 -5.13
CA ASP A 131 -4.91 24.47 -6.11
C ASP A 131 -6.37 24.58 -5.64
N ASP A 132 -6.90 25.79 -5.53
CA ASP A 132 -8.27 26.05 -5.08
C ASP A 132 -9.35 25.46 -6.01
N ASN A 133 -8.99 25.07 -7.24
CA ASN A 133 -9.90 24.41 -8.18
C ASN A 133 -9.92 22.88 -8.04
N MET A 134 -9.11 22.29 -7.18
CA MET A 134 -9.26 20.89 -6.80
C MET A 134 -10.59 20.73 -6.03
N ASN A 135 -11.27 19.60 -6.25
CA ASN A 135 -12.51 19.29 -5.52
C ASN A 135 -12.19 18.54 -4.22
N GLN A 136 -11.77 17.30 -4.35
CA GLN A 136 -11.53 16.38 -3.25
C GLN A 136 -10.37 15.44 -3.64
N PRO A 137 -9.09 15.93 -3.65
CA PRO A 137 -7.95 15.09 -4.01
C PRO A 137 -8.03 13.72 -3.34
N ASN A 138 -8.18 12.67 -4.15
CA ASN A 138 -8.55 11.34 -3.67
C ASN A 138 -7.34 10.39 -3.67
N ASP A 139 -6.92 9.91 -4.83
CA ASP A 139 -5.79 8.98 -4.92
C ASP A 139 -4.65 9.56 -5.77
N LEU A 140 -3.46 9.04 -5.57
CA LEU A 140 -2.24 9.49 -6.20
C LEU A 140 -1.56 8.35 -6.98
N ALA A 141 -0.99 8.65 -8.13
CA ALA A 141 -0.08 7.77 -8.85
C ALA A 141 1.22 8.50 -9.17
N MET A 142 2.35 7.79 -9.14
CA MET A 142 3.65 8.37 -9.45
C MET A 142 4.24 7.73 -10.71
N ALA A 143 4.59 8.56 -11.68
CA ALA A 143 5.34 8.13 -12.84
C ALA A 143 6.82 7.84 -12.50
N PRO A 144 7.54 7.07 -13.35
CA PRO A 144 8.98 6.86 -13.17
C PRO A 144 9.80 8.16 -13.15
N SER A 145 9.28 9.22 -13.76
CA SER A 145 9.87 10.56 -13.76
C SER A 145 9.73 11.32 -12.44
N GLY A 146 8.95 10.81 -11.47
CA GLY A 146 8.61 11.49 -10.22
C GLY A 146 7.38 12.41 -10.32
N VAL A 147 6.84 12.63 -11.51
CA VAL A 147 5.58 13.38 -11.70
C VAL A 147 4.44 12.62 -11.02
N LEU A 148 3.62 13.34 -10.24
CA LEU A 148 2.41 12.80 -9.63
C LEU A 148 1.18 13.07 -10.50
N TYR A 149 0.26 12.13 -10.50
CA TYR A 149 -1.11 12.30 -10.98
C TYR A 149 -2.07 12.13 -9.83
N ALA A 150 -3.07 12.98 -9.74
CA ALA A 150 -4.12 12.91 -8.72
C ALA A 150 -5.49 12.74 -9.38
N SER A 151 -6.29 11.83 -8.85
CA SER A 151 -7.71 11.78 -9.10
C SER A 151 -8.42 12.74 -8.14
N ASP A 152 -9.46 13.39 -8.61
CA ASP A 152 -10.08 14.49 -7.89
C ASP A 152 -11.60 14.51 -8.17
N PRO A 153 -12.39 13.67 -7.47
CA PRO A 153 -13.83 13.60 -7.64
C PRO A 153 -14.55 14.80 -7.02
N ASN A 154 -15.74 15.09 -7.55
CA ASN A 154 -16.78 15.82 -6.88
C ASN A 154 -18.00 14.91 -6.72
N TRP A 155 -18.07 14.23 -5.58
CA TRP A 155 -19.11 13.23 -5.32
C TRP A 155 -20.51 13.81 -5.34
N ALA A 156 -20.66 15.08 -4.91
CA ALA A 156 -21.97 15.74 -4.84
C ALA A 156 -22.56 16.00 -6.23
N GLU A 157 -21.69 16.25 -7.21
CA GLU A 157 -22.10 16.55 -8.60
C GLU A 157 -21.94 15.37 -9.56
N GLY A 158 -21.40 14.25 -9.08
CA GLY A 158 -21.09 13.09 -9.93
C GLY A 158 -20.08 13.41 -11.02
N SER A 159 -19.15 14.32 -10.76
CA SER A 159 -18.12 14.77 -11.68
C SER A 159 -16.71 14.56 -11.10
N GLY A 160 -15.66 14.82 -11.87
CA GLY A 160 -14.31 14.67 -11.42
C GLY A 160 -13.27 15.22 -12.38
N GLN A 161 -12.05 15.27 -11.89
CA GLN A 161 -10.90 15.84 -12.57
C GLN A 161 -9.70 14.90 -12.46
N ILE A 162 -8.74 15.13 -13.33
CA ILE A 162 -7.40 14.51 -13.26
C ILE A 162 -6.39 15.65 -13.26
N TRP A 163 -5.47 15.61 -12.30
CA TRP A 163 -4.41 16.59 -12.14
C TRP A 163 -3.04 15.96 -12.36
N ARG A 164 -2.14 16.74 -12.94
CA ARG A 164 -0.70 16.48 -12.99
C ARG A 164 -0.01 17.42 -12.02
N ILE A 165 0.87 16.90 -11.18
CA ILE A 165 1.68 17.69 -10.25
C ILE A 165 3.15 17.48 -10.63
N GLY A 166 3.81 18.55 -11.03
CA GLY A 166 5.20 18.55 -11.44
C GLY A 166 6.17 18.34 -10.28
N LEU A 167 7.45 18.15 -10.60
CA LEU A 167 8.52 18.05 -9.60
C LEU A 167 8.73 19.34 -8.79
N ASP A 168 8.22 20.44 -9.29
CA ASP A 168 8.20 21.76 -8.65
C ASP A 168 6.95 21.98 -7.76
N GLY A 169 6.10 20.98 -7.64
CA GLY A 169 4.83 21.05 -6.89
C GLY A 169 3.70 21.77 -7.64
N ASN A 170 3.93 22.30 -8.84
CA ASN A 170 2.88 22.98 -9.60
C ASN A 170 1.83 21.99 -10.11
N ALA A 171 0.57 22.24 -9.80
CA ALA A 171 -0.58 21.48 -10.29
C ALA A 171 -1.06 22.01 -11.64
N THR A 172 -1.43 21.09 -12.53
CA THR A 172 -2.08 21.39 -13.81
C THR A 172 -3.24 20.44 -14.01
N ARG A 173 -4.45 20.96 -14.21
CA ARG A 173 -5.62 20.16 -14.53
C ARG A 173 -5.51 19.62 -15.96
N LEU A 174 -5.56 18.31 -16.10
CA LEU A 174 -5.47 17.61 -17.39
C LEU A 174 -6.85 17.35 -17.99
N PHE A 175 -7.80 16.92 -17.13
CA PHE A 175 -9.20 16.69 -17.50
C PHE A 175 -10.13 17.24 -16.42
N GLY A 176 -11.30 17.77 -16.83
CA GLY A 176 -12.28 18.37 -15.94
C GLY A 176 -13.72 17.89 -16.19
N ASP A 177 -13.90 16.92 -17.07
CA ASP A 177 -15.21 16.34 -17.44
C ASP A 177 -15.23 14.80 -17.27
N MET A 178 -14.59 14.35 -16.20
CA MET A 178 -14.65 12.95 -15.78
C MET A 178 -15.87 12.74 -14.87
N GLY A 179 -16.29 11.48 -14.70
CA GLY A 179 -17.20 11.09 -13.63
C GLY A 179 -16.51 11.07 -12.25
N THR A 180 -17.02 10.26 -11.33
CA THR A 180 -16.46 10.14 -9.97
C THR A 180 -15.08 9.44 -10.01
N THR A 181 -14.03 10.21 -10.36
CA THR A 181 -12.65 9.70 -10.42
C THR A 181 -12.19 9.19 -9.06
N ASN A 182 -11.54 8.02 -9.02
CA ASN A 182 -11.11 7.38 -7.78
C ASN A 182 -9.70 6.78 -7.96
N GLY A 183 -9.53 5.47 -7.85
CA GLY A 183 -8.24 4.82 -7.99
C GLY A 183 -7.50 5.26 -9.25
N ILE A 184 -6.22 5.56 -9.11
CA ILE A 184 -5.36 6.02 -10.21
C ILE A 184 -4.00 5.31 -10.15
N GLU A 185 -3.47 4.87 -11.31
CA GLU A 185 -2.20 4.15 -11.35
C GLU A 185 -1.47 4.37 -12.68
N VAL A 186 -0.14 4.42 -12.64
CA VAL A 186 0.74 4.52 -13.82
C VAL A 186 1.36 3.15 -14.11
N SER A 187 1.31 2.73 -15.37
CA SER A 187 1.93 1.48 -15.83
C SER A 187 3.45 1.43 -15.54
N PRO A 188 4.06 0.23 -15.45
CA PRO A 188 5.48 0.10 -15.14
C PRO A 188 6.42 0.87 -16.08
N ASP A 189 6.07 0.94 -17.37
CA ASP A 189 6.83 1.64 -18.40
C ASP A 189 6.57 3.17 -18.41
N GLY A 190 5.66 3.66 -17.56
CA GLY A 190 5.32 5.08 -17.46
C GLY A 190 4.52 5.64 -18.64
N ARG A 191 3.95 4.79 -19.50
CA ARG A 191 3.29 5.22 -20.74
C ARG A 191 1.78 5.23 -20.68
N THR A 192 1.19 4.59 -19.68
CA THR A 192 -0.27 4.51 -19.53
C THR A 192 -0.68 4.97 -18.14
N LEU A 193 -1.66 5.87 -18.08
CA LEU A 193 -2.36 6.23 -16.86
C LEU A 193 -3.71 5.52 -16.84
N TYR A 194 -3.99 4.76 -15.79
CA TYR A 194 -5.28 4.15 -15.52
C TYR A 194 -6.02 4.99 -14.49
N VAL A 195 -7.30 5.29 -14.76
CA VAL A 195 -8.17 6.04 -13.85
C VAL A 195 -9.51 5.34 -13.73
N GLY A 196 -9.88 5.00 -12.51
CA GLY A 196 -11.20 4.45 -12.19
C GLY A 196 -12.24 5.55 -12.01
N GLU A 197 -13.44 5.32 -12.51
CA GLU A 197 -14.65 6.07 -12.17
C GLU A 197 -15.61 5.14 -11.46
N SER A 198 -15.92 5.43 -10.19
CA SER A 198 -16.66 4.53 -9.31
C SER A 198 -18.09 4.33 -9.73
N ASP A 199 -18.85 5.40 -9.94
CA ASP A 199 -20.28 5.35 -10.28
C ASP A 199 -20.50 4.84 -11.70
N GLU A 200 -19.63 5.22 -12.64
CA GLU A 200 -19.64 4.75 -14.02
C GLU A 200 -19.14 3.31 -14.16
N ARG A 201 -18.50 2.80 -13.14
CA ARG A 201 -17.97 1.42 -13.09
C ARG A 201 -17.03 1.11 -14.24
N VAL A 202 -16.15 2.07 -14.55
CA VAL A 202 -15.22 1.99 -15.68
C VAL A 202 -13.80 2.30 -15.22
N ILE A 203 -12.83 1.61 -15.80
CA ILE A 203 -11.43 2.00 -15.76
C ILE A 203 -11.08 2.55 -17.13
N TRP A 204 -10.63 3.79 -17.16
CA TRP A 204 -10.08 4.44 -18.35
C TRP A 204 -8.58 4.21 -18.43
N ALA A 205 -8.06 4.15 -19.65
CA ALA A 205 -6.64 4.23 -19.93
C ALA A 205 -6.37 5.45 -20.80
N PHE A 206 -5.28 6.15 -20.47
CA PHE A 206 -4.76 7.29 -21.20
C PHE A 206 -3.31 7.02 -21.57
N ASP A 207 -2.85 7.55 -22.70
CA ASP A 207 -1.44 7.58 -23.03
C ASP A 207 -0.77 8.76 -22.34
N ILE A 208 0.45 8.55 -21.81
CA ILE A 208 1.26 9.59 -21.14
C ILE A 208 2.30 10.08 -22.15
N GLY A 209 2.30 11.38 -22.43
CA GLY A 209 3.29 12.05 -23.25
C GLY A 209 4.62 12.24 -22.53
N VAL A 210 5.65 12.56 -23.27
CA VAL A 210 7.00 12.80 -22.72
C VAL A 210 7.08 14.00 -21.76
N ASP A 211 6.14 14.93 -21.89
CA ASP A 211 5.96 16.10 -21.03
C ASP A 211 5.05 15.81 -19.81
N GLY A 212 4.54 14.59 -19.70
CA GLY A 212 3.62 14.16 -18.64
C GLY A 212 2.17 14.59 -18.88
N THR A 213 1.82 15.15 -20.04
CA THR A 213 0.41 15.32 -20.44
C THR A 213 -0.23 13.97 -20.74
N VAL A 214 -1.56 13.87 -20.66
CA VAL A 214 -2.28 12.64 -20.97
C VAL A 214 -3.27 12.87 -22.09
N PHE A 215 -3.45 11.84 -22.94
CA PHE A 215 -4.33 11.88 -24.12
C PHE A 215 -4.81 10.47 -24.47
N GLY A 216 -5.64 10.35 -25.53
CA GLY A 216 -6.06 9.03 -26.02
C GLY A 216 -6.97 8.27 -25.05
N LYS A 217 -7.88 8.99 -24.34
CA LYS A 217 -8.86 8.39 -23.43
C LYS A 217 -9.58 7.21 -24.08
N ARG A 218 -9.49 6.03 -23.47
CA ARG A 218 -10.13 4.81 -23.95
C ARG A 218 -10.57 3.94 -22.78
N VAL A 219 -11.63 3.17 -22.99
CA VAL A 219 -12.09 2.19 -21.99
C VAL A 219 -11.03 1.07 -21.89
N PHE A 220 -10.50 0.86 -20.68
CA PHE A 220 -9.69 -0.31 -20.37
C PHE A 220 -10.57 -1.47 -19.90
N MET A 221 -11.49 -1.21 -18.97
CA MET A 221 -12.42 -2.21 -18.44
C MET A 221 -13.73 -1.56 -17.98
N ARG A 222 -14.84 -2.26 -18.12
CA ARG A 222 -16.15 -1.87 -17.59
C ARG A 222 -16.75 -3.00 -16.80
N PHE A 223 -17.37 -2.68 -15.69
CA PHE A 223 -18.06 -3.64 -14.83
C PHE A 223 -19.58 -3.49 -14.96
N ALA A 224 -20.28 -4.62 -14.90
CA ALA A 224 -21.75 -4.64 -14.98
C ALA A 224 -22.41 -4.26 -13.66
N ASP A 225 -21.73 -4.52 -12.55
CA ASP A 225 -22.24 -4.37 -11.19
C ASP A 225 -21.21 -3.68 -10.30
N HIS A 226 -21.58 -3.29 -9.09
CA HIS A 226 -20.75 -2.72 -8.02
C HIS A 226 -19.74 -1.66 -8.48
N GLY A 227 -19.32 -0.82 -7.58
CA GLY A 227 -18.30 0.18 -7.81
C GLY A 227 -16.89 -0.41 -7.91
N LEU A 228 -15.98 0.47 -8.19
CA LEU A 228 -14.54 0.25 -8.03
C LEU A 228 -13.96 1.41 -7.24
N ASP A 229 -12.81 1.18 -6.61
CA ASP A 229 -12.18 2.17 -5.77
C ASP A 229 -10.66 2.21 -6.08
N GLY A 230 -9.77 1.89 -5.18
CA GLY A 230 -8.32 1.98 -5.40
C GLY A 230 -7.79 1.03 -6.49
N LEU A 231 -6.73 1.47 -7.16
CA LEU A 231 -5.98 0.75 -8.20
C LEU A 231 -4.50 0.69 -7.84
N ARG A 232 -3.85 -0.47 -7.97
CA ARG A 232 -2.39 -0.63 -7.85
C ARG A 232 -1.88 -1.67 -8.84
N SER A 233 -0.64 -1.51 -9.29
CA SER A 233 -0.02 -2.46 -10.20
C SER A 233 1.10 -3.27 -9.56
N ASP A 234 1.30 -4.50 -10.07
CA ASP A 234 2.52 -5.27 -9.85
C ASP A 234 3.58 -4.92 -10.92
N VAL A 235 4.76 -5.49 -10.75
CA VAL A 235 5.91 -5.24 -11.67
C VAL A 235 5.69 -5.72 -13.11
N ASP A 236 4.76 -6.64 -13.33
CA ASP A 236 4.38 -7.12 -14.67
C ASP A 236 3.26 -6.27 -15.29
N GLY A 237 2.77 -5.23 -14.58
CA GLY A 237 1.71 -4.33 -15.01
C GLY A 237 0.30 -4.89 -14.83
N ASN A 238 0.13 -6.00 -14.09
CA ASN A 238 -1.22 -6.40 -13.73
C ASN A 238 -1.81 -5.42 -12.72
N LEU A 239 -3.03 -4.95 -12.96
CA LEU A 239 -3.77 -4.09 -12.05
C LEU A 239 -4.50 -4.92 -10.98
N TYR A 240 -4.37 -4.50 -9.74
CA TYR A 240 -5.21 -4.93 -8.63
C TYR A 240 -6.29 -3.86 -8.43
N VAL A 241 -7.55 -4.27 -8.54
CA VAL A 241 -8.72 -3.39 -8.53
C VAL A 241 -9.58 -3.75 -7.35
N THR A 242 -9.78 -2.83 -6.42
CA THR A 242 -10.74 -3.03 -5.33
C THR A 242 -12.15 -2.83 -5.85
N ARG A 243 -13.05 -3.80 -5.58
CA ARG A 243 -14.44 -3.80 -6.01
C ARG A 243 -15.34 -3.44 -4.83
N TYR A 244 -15.52 -2.13 -4.60
CA TYR A 244 -16.37 -1.60 -3.54
C TYR A 244 -17.82 -2.05 -3.71
N GLY A 245 -18.38 -2.65 -2.69
CA GLY A 245 -19.72 -3.27 -2.73
C GLY A 245 -19.72 -4.76 -3.09
N ALA A 246 -18.75 -5.23 -3.89
CA ALA A 246 -18.59 -6.66 -4.23
C ALA A 246 -17.78 -7.44 -3.18
N GLY A 247 -16.95 -6.75 -2.39
CA GLY A 247 -16.12 -7.40 -1.37
C GLY A 247 -14.94 -8.17 -1.92
N THR A 248 -14.45 -7.80 -3.12
CA THR A 248 -13.37 -8.51 -3.79
C THR A 248 -12.28 -7.57 -4.28
N VAL A 249 -11.10 -8.14 -4.50
CA VAL A 249 -10.01 -7.54 -5.29
C VAL A 249 -9.80 -8.38 -6.53
N LEU A 250 -9.80 -7.74 -7.69
CA LEU A 250 -9.46 -8.40 -8.96
C LEU A 250 -8.00 -8.17 -9.30
N LYS A 251 -7.31 -9.21 -9.76
CA LYS A 251 -6.05 -9.08 -10.50
C LYS A 251 -6.37 -9.13 -11.99
N VAL A 252 -6.04 -8.06 -12.71
CA VAL A 252 -6.37 -7.86 -14.13
C VAL A 252 -5.08 -7.71 -14.93
N SER A 253 -4.92 -8.46 -16.01
CA SER A 253 -3.75 -8.33 -16.91
C SER A 253 -3.72 -7.00 -17.65
N PRO A 254 -2.57 -6.57 -18.20
CA PRO A 254 -2.49 -5.38 -19.05
C PRO A 254 -3.40 -5.41 -20.28
N SER A 255 -3.90 -6.58 -20.68
CA SER A 255 -4.87 -6.74 -21.76
C SER A 255 -6.34 -6.70 -21.31
N GLY A 256 -6.62 -6.41 -20.03
CA GLY A 256 -7.97 -6.35 -19.48
C GLY A 256 -8.58 -7.71 -19.12
N ARG A 257 -7.79 -8.80 -19.08
CA ARG A 257 -8.30 -10.12 -18.69
C ARG A 257 -8.21 -10.28 -17.15
N ILE A 258 -9.30 -10.67 -16.51
CA ILE A 258 -9.32 -11.03 -15.09
C ILE A 258 -8.51 -12.33 -14.93
N LEU A 259 -7.47 -12.27 -14.10
CA LEU A 259 -6.57 -13.39 -13.79
C LEU A 259 -6.96 -14.07 -12.48
N GLN A 260 -7.43 -13.27 -11.51
CA GLN A 260 -7.76 -13.73 -10.16
C GLN A 260 -8.83 -12.84 -9.56
N GLU A 261 -9.67 -13.41 -8.71
CA GLU A 261 -10.60 -12.71 -7.84
C GLU A 261 -10.39 -13.19 -6.40
N VAL A 262 -10.26 -12.25 -5.46
CA VAL A 262 -9.96 -12.52 -4.05
C VAL A 262 -11.04 -11.90 -3.18
N ASN A 263 -11.77 -12.71 -2.42
CA ASN A 263 -12.67 -12.21 -1.39
C ASN A 263 -11.86 -11.63 -0.23
N VAL A 264 -12.16 -10.38 0.18
CA VAL A 264 -11.38 -9.65 1.19
C VAL A 264 -12.09 -9.51 2.52
N LEU A 265 -13.00 -10.41 2.83
CA LEU A 265 -13.61 -10.60 4.15
C LEU A 265 -14.43 -9.39 4.64
N GLY A 266 -14.99 -8.63 3.71
CA GLY A 266 -15.89 -7.50 3.95
C GLY A 266 -16.33 -6.93 2.62
N ALA A 267 -17.51 -6.29 2.58
CA ALA A 267 -18.13 -5.86 1.32
C ALA A 267 -17.51 -4.60 0.71
N ARG A 268 -16.66 -3.88 1.47
CA ARG A 268 -16.25 -2.52 1.09
C ARG A 268 -14.73 -2.34 1.08
N PRO A 269 -13.98 -3.05 0.21
CA PRO A 269 -12.56 -2.75 0.00
C PRO A 269 -12.42 -1.38 -0.68
N SER A 270 -11.76 -0.43 0.00
CA SER A 270 -11.57 0.91 -0.57
C SER A 270 -10.27 1.00 -1.37
N ASN A 271 -9.14 0.52 -0.84
CA ASN A 271 -7.89 0.66 -1.57
C ASN A 271 -6.92 -0.50 -1.24
N ILE A 272 -5.79 -0.56 -1.94
CA ILE A 272 -4.82 -1.65 -1.84
C ILE A 272 -3.40 -1.12 -1.98
N CYS A 273 -2.42 -1.69 -1.27
CA CYS A 273 -1.01 -1.61 -1.61
C CYS A 273 -0.37 -3.00 -1.64
N LEU A 274 0.74 -3.12 -2.35
CA LEU A 274 1.53 -4.34 -2.45
C LEU A 274 2.89 -4.09 -1.81
N GLY A 275 3.26 -4.91 -0.81
CA GLY A 275 4.45 -4.71 -0.01
C GLY A 275 4.86 -5.97 0.76
N GLY A 276 5.16 -5.81 2.05
CA GLY A 276 5.80 -6.84 2.86
C GLY A 276 7.30 -6.94 2.55
N MET A 277 8.00 -7.83 3.22
CA MET A 277 9.47 -7.95 3.12
C MET A 277 9.97 -8.31 1.73
N ASP A 278 9.14 -8.93 0.91
CA ASP A 278 9.46 -9.38 -0.47
C ASP A 278 8.59 -8.72 -1.54
N GLY A 279 7.77 -7.72 -1.17
CA GLY A 279 6.87 -7.01 -2.06
C GLY A 279 5.63 -7.82 -2.48
N ARG A 280 5.45 -9.04 -1.96
CA ARG A 280 4.42 -9.99 -2.40
C ARG A 280 3.30 -10.18 -1.38
N THR A 281 2.98 -9.17 -0.62
CA THR A 281 1.80 -9.14 0.24
C THR A 281 0.92 -7.97 -0.17
N ALA A 282 -0.31 -8.25 -0.54
CA ALA A 282 -1.34 -7.24 -0.75
C ALA A 282 -1.96 -6.89 0.61
N TYR A 283 -2.14 -5.61 0.86
CA TYR A 283 -2.84 -5.07 2.03
C TYR A 283 -4.00 -4.22 1.54
N VAL A 284 -5.19 -4.52 2.03
CA VAL A 284 -6.45 -3.91 1.60
C VAL A 284 -7.07 -3.16 2.76
N THR A 285 -7.44 -1.92 2.54
CA THR A 285 -8.28 -1.15 3.45
C THR A 285 -9.73 -1.61 3.30
N GLU A 286 -10.31 -2.14 4.38
CA GLU A 286 -11.65 -2.69 4.39
C GLU A 286 -12.56 -1.88 5.34
N VAL A 287 -13.48 -1.14 4.75
CA VAL A 287 -14.28 -0.09 5.40
C VAL A 287 -15.36 -0.67 6.31
N GLU A 288 -15.99 -1.79 5.93
CA GLU A 288 -17.12 -2.36 6.69
C GLU A 288 -16.71 -2.74 8.11
N HIS A 289 -15.55 -3.38 8.26
CA HIS A 289 -15.01 -3.76 9.56
C HIS A 289 -13.94 -2.78 10.06
N ARG A 290 -13.59 -1.75 9.28
CA ARG A 290 -12.61 -0.70 9.66
C ARG A 290 -11.27 -1.30 10.07
N ARG A 291 -10.71 -2.10 9.16
CA ARG A 291 -9.47 -2.87 9.39
C ARG A 291 -8.64 -3.01 8.11
N LEU A 292 -7.41 -3.47 8.26
CA LEU A 292 -6.61 -3.99 7.16
C LEU A 292 -6.81 -5.50 7.03
N VAL A 293 -6.91 -5.94 5.78
CA VAL A 293 -6.89 -7.34 5.35
C VAL A 293 -5.65 -7.56 4.50
N GLN A 294 -5.08 -8.76 4.53
CA GLN A 294 -3.89 -9.09 3.76
C GLN A 294 -4.02 -10.43 3.04
N PHE A 295 -3.31 -10.58 1.92
CA PHE A 295 -3.12 -11.85 1.23
C PHE A 295 -1.82 -11.89 0.45
N ARG A 296 -1.29 -13.09 0.21
CA ARG A 296 -0.08 -13.27 -0.59
C ARG A 296 -0.39 -13.20 -2.08
N VAL A 297 0.52 -12.59 -2.84
CA VAL A 297 0.46 -12.47 -4.30
C VAL A 297 1.70 -13.08 -4.96
N ASP A 298 1.59 -13.38 -6.26
CA ASP A 298 2.62 -14.06 -7.05
C ASP A 298 3.71 -13.13 -7.59
N ARG A 299 3.47 -11.80 -7.59
CA ARG A 299 4.40 -10.78 -8.10
C ARG A 299 4.57 -9.64 -7.09
N PRO A 300 5.76 -9.04 -7.00
CA PRO A 300 5.93 -7.86 -6.15
C PRO A 300 5.21 -6.65 -6.70
N GLY A 301 4.82 -5.75 -5.77
CA GLY A 301 4.21 -4.48 -6.14
C GLY A 301 5.18 -3.54 -6.85
N LEU A 302 4.69 -2.82 -7.85
CA LEU A 302 5.49 -1.86 -8.61
C LEU A 302 6.02 -0.72 -7.72
N ALA A 303 5.16 -0.12 -6.90
CA ALA A 303 5.55 0.97 -5.99
C ALA A 303 6.62 0.49 -4.99
N TRP A 304 6.44 -0.70 -4.40
CA TRP A 304 7.42 -1.30 -3.48
C TRP A 304 8.76 -1.57 -4.17
N GLN A 305 8.75 -2.09 -5.42
CA GLN A 305 9.97 -2.35 -6.18
C GLN A 305 10.76 -1.06 -6.45
N ARG A 306 10.07 0.04 -6.75
CA ARG A 306 10.70 1.36 -7.00
C ARG A 306 11.33 1.98 -5.76
N LEU A 307 10.90 1.60 -4.55
CA LEU A 307 11.49 2.07 -3.30
C LEU A 307 12.81 1.37 -2.96
N ARG A 308 13.13 0.26 -3.59
CA ARG A 308 14.38 -0.47 -3.32
C ARG A 308 15.54 0.21 -4.03
N PRO A 309 16.69 0.39 -3.35
CA PRO A 309 17.91 0.80 -4.04
C PRO A 309 18.29 -0.28 -5.06
N GLU A 310 18.79 0.19 -6.20
CA GLU A 310 19.37 -0.69 -7.24
C GLU A 310 20.63 -1.41 -6.74
#